data_43684536b8472c38dd320d7ccb8ca6cc
#
_entry.id   43684536b8472c38dd320d7ccb8ca6cc
#
_cell.length_a   1.000
_cell.length_b   1.000
_cell.length_c   1.000
_cell.angle_alpha   90.00
_cell.angle_beta   90.00
_cell.angle_gamma   90.00
#
_symmetry.space_group_name_H-M   'P 1'
#
loop_
_entity.id
_entity.type
_entity.pdbx_description
1 polymer ?
#
loop_
_entity_poly.entity_id
_entity_poly.type
_entity_poly.pdbx_seq_one_letter_code
_entity_poly.pdbx_strand_id
1 'polypeptide(L)'
;MPAEPLSVRDAWSKIPSPGSAENGFERFTGKRMERILAIVVALGSAVLGAQALIAAVHTMSRADVPHIAMLIAVFVPLAAMLVACLVGRGVRLAAGVFAVVYVLALAAWPVVVDPTDKVAGDQPWIFFLVNVGVVAAMLAFPVRLQFAWAVGVPFVYGYVRLVQGDFSREFWVTTAFDVSFTLILGVVIVSLGWMFRSVAAGVDEARGTAVASYATAAAAAAAEEERVAMSALMHDSVLAALIAAERAEGERARELAVAMAREALTRLANTEAAVAEEGSDEPVGAAQIVVELRRALSELGADAIVEERGGSGLIPGRAARALVLAARQAIGNAVAHAHGRGLHILVVGHGDEGIAVTVSDTGNGFDVDTIGPDRLGIRASILARMAGVAGTARISSDDGGTVVTLGWERS
;
A
#
# COMPACT_ATOMS: atom_id res chain seq x y z
N MET A 1 -32.49 -27.41 2.44
CA MET A 1 -32.43 -26.06 1.81
C MET A 1 -31.12 -25.99 1.05
N PRO A 2 -31.10 -25.82 -0.28
CA PRO A 2 -29.88 -25.65 -1.04
C PRO A 2 -29.34 -24.22 -0.78
N ALA A 3 -28.04 -24.10 -0.50
CA ALA A 3 -27.35 -22.82 -0.33
C ALA A 3 -27.40 -22.03 -1.64
N GLU A 4 -27.85 -20.78 -1.60
CA GLU A 4 -27.82 -19.87 -2.74
C GLU A 4 -26.36 -19.72 -3.22
N PRO A 5 -26.11 -19.73 -4.54
CA PRO A 5 -24.76 -19.49 -5.07
C PRO A 5 -24.37 -18.04 -4.78
N LEU A 6 -23.31 -17.87 -4.00
CA LEU A 6 -22.68 -16.56 -3.74
C LEU A 6 -22.41 -15.86 -5.07
N SER A 7 -22.95 -14.65 -5.24
CA SER A 7 -22.69 -13.86 -6.45
C SER A 7 -21.19 -13.53 -6.54
N VAL A 8 -20.64 -13.53 -7.73
CA VAL A 8 -19.23 -13.19 -8.00
C VAL A 8 -18.91 -11.81 -7.39
N ARG A 9 -19.87 -10.92 -7.34
CA ARG A 9 -19.77 -9.57 -6.76
C ARG A 9 -19.56 -9.60 -5.24
N ASP A 10 -20.20 -10.55 -4.52
CA ASP A 10 -20.02 -10.72 -3.07
C ASP A 10 -18.69 -11.39 -2.72
N ALA A 11 -18.16 -12.22 -3.62
CA ALA A 11 -16.82 -12.79 -3.48
C ALA A 11 -15.74 -11.70 -3.65
N TRP A 12 -15.88 -10.80 -4.61
CA TRP A 12 -14.96 -9.69 -4.86
C TRP A 12 -14.96 -8.63 -3.75
N SER A 13 -16.13 -8.37 -3.13
CA SER A 13 -16.22 -7.41 -2.01
C SER A 13 -15.52 -7.88 -0.73
N LYS A 14 -15.25 -9.19 -0.61
CA LYS A 14 -14.55 -9.81 0.53
C LYS A 14 -13.03 -9.88 0.36
N ILE A 15 -12.51 -9.54 -0.81
CA ILE A 15 -11.06 -9.42 -1.02
C ILE A 15 -10.62 -8.09 -0.38
N PRO A 16 -9.78 -8.11 0.67
CA PRO A 16 -9.26 -6.87 1.25
C PRO A 16 -8.50 -6.10 0.17
N SER A 17 -8.76 -4.80 0.04
CA SER A 17 -7.96 -3.95 -0.83
C SER A 17 -6.46 -4.06 -0.45
N PRO A 18 -5.52 -4.08 -1.40
CA PRO A 18 -4.09 -4.24 -1.13
C PRO A 18 -3.57 -3.34 0.00
N GLY A 19 -4.01 -2.09 0.07
CA GLY A 19 -3.62 -1.15 1.13
C GLY A 19 -4.20 -1.43 2.53
N SER A 20 -5.29 -2.19 2.66
CA SER A 20 -5.87 -2.57 3.97
C SER A 20 -5.18 -3.80 4.58
N ALA A 21 -4.65 -4.69 3.74
CA ALA A 21 -3.86 -5.84 4.16
C ALA A 21 -2.46 -5.41 4.66
N GLU A 22 -1.80 -4.49 3.96
CA GLU A 22 -0.48 -3.95 4.35
C GLU A 22 -0.48 -3.37 5.77
N ASN A 23 -1.44 -2.51 6.11
CA ASN A 23 -1.52 -1.89 7.44
C ASN A 23 -1.84 -2.88 8.57
N GLY A 24 -2.42 -4.04 8.28
CA GLY A 24 -2.76 -5.08 9.26
C GLY A 24 -1.58 -5.99 9.59
N PHE A 25 -0.77 -6.35 8.60
CA PHE A 25 0.37 -7.27 8.77
C PHE A 25 1.63 -6.58 9.31
N GLU A 26 1.91 -5.33 8.92
CA GLU A 26 3.11 -4.59 9.34
C GLU A 26 3.26 -4.38 10.85
N ARG A 27 2.17 -4.42 11.62
CA ARG A 27 2.19 -4.15 13.07
C ARG A 27 2.06 -5.40 13.94
N PHE A 28 2.01 -6.59 13.36
CA PHE A 28 1.70 -7.79 14.14
C PHE A 28 2.86 -8.22 15.03
N THR A 29 4.09 -8.23 14.50
CA THR A 29 5.30 -8.63 15.25
C THR A 29 5.66 -7.60 16.32
N GLY A 30 5.60 -6.31 15.98
CA GLY A 30 5.84 -5.22 16.93
C GLY A 30 4.87 -5.23 18.11
N LYS A 31 3.56 -5.38 17.87
CA LYS A 31 2.54 -5.49 18.94
C LYS A 31 2.75 -6.72 19.82
N ARG A 32 3.10 -7.85 19.22
CA ARG A 32 3.38 -9.09 19.96
C ARG A 32 4.63 -8.93 20.82
N MET A 33 5.68 -8.29 20.29
CA MET A 33 6.90 -7.99 21.04
C MET A 33 6.65 -7.05 22.22
N GLU A 34 5.90 -5.96 22.01
CA GLU A 34 5.50 -5.06 23.11
C GLU A 34 4.70 -5.81 24.19
N ARG A 35 3.85 -6.74 23.80
CA ARG A 35 3.10 -7.56 24.74
C ARG A 35 4.00 -8.48 25.56
N ILE A 36 4.97 -9.15 24.91
CA ILE A 36 5.94 -10.02 25.58
C ILE A 36 6.78 -9.19 26.57
N LEU A 37 7.30 -8.04 26.13
CA LEU A 37 8.06 -7.14 26.98
C LEU A 37 7.24 -6.69 28.21
N ALA A 38 5.97 -6.31 28.02
CA ALA A 38 5.09 -5.91 29.11
C ALA A 38 4.86 -7.03 30.12
N ILE A 39 4.70 -8.27 29.67
CA ILE A 39 4.52 -9.45 30.56
C ILE A 39 5.81 -9.75 31.32
N VAL A 40 6.97 -9.75 30.65
CA VAL A 40 8.27 -9.98 31.31
C VAL A 40 8.55 -8.92 32.36
N VAL A 41 8.28 -7.64 32.01
CA VAL A 41 8.38 -6.51 32.94
C VAL A 41 7.43 -6.67 34.12
N ALA A 42 6.18 -7.06 33.88
CA ALA A 42 5.21 -7.28 34.95
C ALA A 42 5.69 -8.35 35.92
N LEU A 43 6.21 -9.48 35.39
CA LEU A 43 6.69 -10.58 36.23
C LEU A 43 7.89 -10.15 37.09
N GLY A 44 8.90 -9.54 36.47
CA GLY A 44 10.08 -9.03 37.20
C GLY A 44 9.73 -7.96 38.21
N SER A 45 8.85 -7.01 37.83
CA SER A 45 8.37 -5.96 38.74
C SER A 45 7.51 -6.49 39.89
N ALA A 46 6.76 -7.57 39.67
CA ALA A 46 5.98 -8.23 40.73
C ALA A 46 6.89 -8.89 41.78
N VAL A 47 7.96 -9.56 41.34
CA VAL A 47 8.94 -10.15 42.25
C VAL A 47 9.66 -9.11 43.11
N LEU A 48 10.20 -8.05 42.46
CA LEU A 48 10.88 -6.96 43.18
C LEU A 48 9.91 -6.16 44.03
N GLY A 49 8.68 -5.93 43.55
CA GLY A 49 7.61 -5.29 44.29
C GLY A 49 7.21 -6.08 45.53
N ALA A 50 7.14 -7.43 45.45
CA ALA A 50 6.87 -8.29 46.59
C ALA A 50 8.01 -8.21 47.64
N GLN A 51 9.28 -8.23 47.20
CA GLN A 51 10.43 -8.06 48.08
C GLN A 51 10.35 -6.65 48.82
N ALA A 52 10.09 -5.61 48.06
CA ALA A 52 9.93 -4.27 48.63
C ALA A 52 8.77 -4.20 49.60
N LEU A 53 7.63 -4.86 49.33
CA LEU A 53 6.48 -4.90 50.22
C LEU A 53 6.79 -5.67 51.52
N ILE A 54 7.47 -6.82 51.43
CA ILE A 54 7.90 -7.56 52.61
C ILE A 54 8.81 -6.69 53.50
N ALA A 55 9.81 -6.03 52.88
CA ALA A 55 10.69 -5.12 53.59
C ALA A 55 9.92 -3.95 54.25
N ALA A 56 8.95 -3.38 53.55
CA ALA A 56 8.09 -2.31 54.03
C ALA A 56 7.24 -2.74 55.26
N VAL A 57 6.64 -3.94 55.17
CA VAL A 57 5.84 -4.52 56.28
C VAL A 57 6.68 -4.74 57.56
N HIS A 58 7.92 -5.19 57.41
CA HIS A 58 8.83 -5.36 58.55
C HIS A 58 9.17 -4.05 59.26
N THR A 59 9.20 -2.91 58.55
CA THR A 59 9.46 -1.61 59.12
C THR A 59 8.18 -0.87 59.57
N MET A 60 7.00 -1.43 59.27
CA MET A 60 5.69 -0.79 59.53
C MET A 60 5.35 -0.56 61.00
N SER A 61 5.90 -1.38 61.94
CA SER A 61 5.68 -1.21 63.38
C SER A 61 6.23 0.12 63.93
N ARG A 62 7.05 0.82 63.19
CA ARG A 62 7.64 2.13 63.53
C ARG A 62 7.23 3.24 62.54
N ALA A 63 6.28 2.97 61.66
CA ALA A 63 5.96 3.84 60.56
C ALA A 63 5.01 4.95 61.00
N ASP A 64 5.41 6.20 60.78
CA ASP A 64 4.60 7.39 60.93
C ASP A 64 3.65 7.57 59.75
N VAL A 65 2.62 8.42 59.90
CA VAL A 65 1.63 8.72 58.86
C VAL A 65 2.28 9.11 57.52
N PRO A 66 3.35 9.94 57.42
CA PRO A 66 4.04 10.24 56.19
C PRO A 66 4.65 9.03 55.51
N HIS A 67 5.22 8.09 56.27
CA HIS A 67 5.79 6.84 55.73
C HIS A 67 4.70 5.95 55.08
N ILE A 68 3.55 5.82 55.74
CA ILE A 68 2.40 5.05 55.23
C ILE A 68 1.86 5.71 53.95
N ALA A 69 1.76 7.03 53.92
CA ALA A 69 1.31 7.78 52.74
C ALA A 69 2.25 7.55 51.54
N MET A 70 3.57 7.57 51.78
CA MET A 70 4.57 7.29 50.73
C MET A 70 4.48 5.86 50.22
N LEU A 71 4.26 4.89 51.11
CA LEU A 71 4.07 3.49 50.75
C LEU A 71 2.86 3.35 49.80
N ILE A 72 1.72 3.94 50.14
CA ILE A 72 0.52 3.92 49.29
C ILE A 72 0.80 4.64 47.98
N ALA A 73 1.45 5.80 47.98
CA ALA A 73 1.78 6.57 46.79
C ALA A 73 2.65 5.80 45.80
N VAL A 74 3.51 4.90 46.25
CA VAL A 74 4.38 4.09 45.39
C VAL A 74 3.70 2.76 44.98
N PHE A 75 3.10 2.05 45.92
CA PHE A 75 2.56 0.70 45.62
C PHE A 75 1.23 0.73 44.84
N VAL A 76 0.41 1.78 44.97
CA VAL A 76 -0.82 1.87 44.17
C VAL A 76 -0.53 2.04 42.67
N PRO A 77 0.35 2.98 42.24
CA PRO A 77 0.75 3.07 40.85
C PRO A 77 1.51 1.81 40.36
N LEU A 78 2.31 1.16 41.23
CA LEU A 78 2.96 -0.12 40.89
C LEU A 78 1.93 -1.19 40.58
N ALA A 79 0.93 -1.37 41.46
CA ALA A 79 -0.15 -2.33 41.23
C ALA A 79 -0.94 -2.01 39.94
N ALA A 80 -1.26 -0.75 39.70
CA ALA A 80 -1.91 -0.29 38.49
C ALA A 80 -1.07 -0.60 37.24
N MET A 81 0.25 -0.39 37.29
CA MET A 81 1.18 -0.76 36.21
C MET A 81 1.18 -2.27 35.94
N LEU A 82 1.26 -3.10 36.99
CA LEU A 82 1.23 -4.56 36.88
C LEU A 82 -0.06 -5.05 36.21
N VAL A 83 -1.20 -4.52 36.68
CA VAL A 83 -2.52 -4.85 36.08
C VAL A 83 -2.58 -4.40 34.62
N ALA A 84 -2.14 -3.18 34.30
CA ALA A 84 -2.11 -2.68 32.93
C ALA A 84 -1.23 -3.53 32.00
N CYS A 85 -0.07 -3.98 32.49
CA CYS A 85 0.83 -4.88 31.75
C CYS A 85 0.18 -6.26 31.50
N LEU A 86 -0.53 -6.83 32.47
CA LEU A 86 -1.24 -8.11 32.32
C LEU A 86 -2.44 -8.01 31.38
N VAL A 87 -3.24 -6.95 31.51
CA VAL A 87 -4.41 -6.71 30.64
C VAL A 87 -3.96 -6.26 29.24
N GLY A 88 -2.85 -5.56 29.10
CA GLY A 88 -2.32 -5.02 27.84
C GLY A 88 -3.01 -3.75 27.38
N ARG A 89 -3.63 -3.00 28.29
CA ARG A 89 -4.30 -1.73 28.04
C ARG A 89 -3.75 -0.66 28.97
N GLY A 90 -3.45 0.54 28.40
CA GLY A 90 -2.96 1.66 29.18
C GLY A 90 -1.54 1.49 29.76
N VAL A 91 -0.76 0.53 29.27
CA VAL A 91 0.58 0.19 29.80
C VAL A 91 1.49 1.40 29.86
N ARG A 92 1.56 2.22 28.79
CA ARG A 92 2.43 3.40 28.73
C ARG A 92 2.06 4.45 29.79
N LEU A 93 0.76 4.67 29.97
CA LEU A 93 0.28 5.64 30.96
C LEU A 93 0.58 5.16 32.39
N ALA A 94 0.20 3.91 32.71
CA ALA A 94 0.40 3.37 34.06
C ALA A 94 1.89 3.27 34.42
N ALA A 95 2.74 2.81 33.49
CA ALA A 95 4.19 2.74 33.67
C ALA A 95 4.81 4.15 33.81
N GLY A 96 4.35 5.12 33.02
CA GLY A 96 4.82 6.50 33.10
C GLY A 96 4.46 7.17 34.44
N VAL A 97 3.23 6.97 34.90
CA VAL A 97 2.79 7.45 36.22
C VAL A 97 3.63 6.83 37.32
N PHE A 98 3.82 5.50 37.29
CA PHE A 98 4.66 4.84 38.29
C PHE A 98 6.11 5.34 38.24
N ALA A 99 6.73 5.45 37.07
CA ALA A 99 8.11 5.90 36.91
C ALA A 99 8.32 7.31 37.52
N VAL A 100 7.41 8.23 37.24
CA VAL A 100 7.49 9.62 37.77
C VAL A 100 7.24 9.65 39.26
N VAL A 101 6.16 9.03 39.74
CA VAL A 101 5.80 8.99 41.16
C VAL A 101 6.91 8.34 41.98
N TYR A 102 7.51 7.26 41.49
CA TYR A 102 8.61 6.59 42.15
C TYR A 102 9.83 7.51 42.34
N VAL A 103 10.25 8.23 41.29
CA VAL A 103 11.40 9.15 41.37
C VAL A 103 11.12 10.31 42.37
N LEU A 104 9.90 10.84 42.33
CA LEU A 104 9.49 11.87 43.28
C LEU A 104 9.49 11.35 44.73
N ALA A 105 8.97 10.13 44.96
CA ALA A 105 8.99 9.48 46.26
C ALA A 105 10.43 9.20 46.73
N LEU A 106 11.30 8.73 45.85
CA LEU A 106 12.71 8.52 46.12
C LEU A 106 13.43 9.80 46.48
N ALA A 107 13.19 10.90 45.77
CA ALA A 107 13.79 12.20 46.04
C ALA A 107 13.26 12.80 47.38
N ALA A 108 12.00 12.57 47.73
CA ALA A 108 11.39 13.01 48.97
C ALA A 108 11.76 12.17 50.20
N TRP A 109 12.33 10.96 49.96
CA TRP A 109 12.64 10.01 51.04
C TRP A 109 13.41 10.59 52.22
N PRO A 110 14.51 11.36 52.06
CA PRO A 110 15.29 11.90 53.17
C PRO A 110 14.54 12.89 54.03
N VAL A 111 13.47 13.49 53.50
CA VAL A 111 12.65 14.50 54.20
C VAL A 111 11.48 13.87 54.96
N VAL A 112 10.95 12.77 54.36
CA VAL A 112 9.72 12.12 54.88
C VAL A 112 10.02 11.07 55.93
N VAL A 113 11.17 10.39 55.83
CA VAL A 113 11.56 9.30 56.74
C VAL A 113 12.68 9.76 57.65
N ASP A 114 12.44 9.69 58.98
CA ASP A 114 13.41 10.10 60.00
C ASP A 114 14.70 9.24 59.91
N PRO A 115 15.88 9.85 59.81
CA PRO A 115 17.16 9.16 59.66
C PRO A 115 17.69 8.46 60.89
N THR A 116 16.89 8.20 61.93
CA THR A 116 17.35 7.66 63.21
C THR A 116 17.87 6.24 63.20
N ASP A 117 17.55 5.40 62.15
CA ASP A 117 18.05 4.04 62.00
C ASP A 117 19.09 4.00 60.85
N LYS A 118 20.29 4.52 61.14
CA LYS A 118 21.40 4.60 60.15
C LYS A 118 22.29 3.39 60.19
N VAL A 119 21.91 2.29 59.57
CA VAL A 119 22.80 1.18 59.32
C VAL A 119 23.15 1.10 57.84
N ALA A 120 24.44 1.16 57.54
CA ALA A 120 24.92 1.15 56.14
C ALA A 120 24.52 -0.13 55.36
N GLY A 121 24.30 -1.22 56.09
CA GLY A 121 23.86 -2.50 55.53
C GLY A 121 22.35 -2.67 55.33
N ASP A 122 21.51 -1.85 55.99
CA ASP A 122 20.07 -1.92 55.86
C ASP A 122 19.58 -1.06 54.71
N GLN A 123 18.97 -1.70 53.72
CA GLN A 123 18.36 -1.02 52.59
C GLN A 123 16.86 -0.82 52.83
N PRO A 124 16.39 0.45 52.87
CA PRO A 124 14.97 0.75 52.91
C PRO A 124 14.22 0.15 51.72
N TRP A 125 12.94 -0.22 51.93
CA TRP A 125 12.10 -0.87 50.95
C TRP A 125 12.03 -0.16 49.61
N ILE A 126 12.09 1.18 49.59
CA ILE A 126 11.99 1.99 48.36
C ILE A 126 13.16 1.74 47.42
N PHE A 127 14.32 1.30 47.91
CA PHE A 127 15.52 1.06 47.12
C PHE A 127 15.44 -0.22 46.31
N PHE A 128 14.64 -1.22 46.71
CA PHE A 128 14.37 -2.41 45.93
C PHE A 128 13.63 -2.12 44.62
N LEU A 129 12.96 -0.95 44.52
CA LEU A 129 12.18 -0.54 43.35
C LEU A 129 12.97 0.29 42.32
N VAL A 130 14.27 0.57 42.54
CA VAL A 130 15.08 1.41 41.62
C VAL A 130 15.06 0.87 40.22
N ASN A 131 15.30 -0.44 40.04
CA ASN A 131 15.27 -1.09 38.74
C ASN A 131 13.85 -1.17 38.16
N VAL A 132 12.82 -1.27 38.99
CA VAL A 132 11.40 -1.23 38.56
C VAL A 132 11.07 0.14 37.97
N GLY A 133 11.57 1.22 38.59
CA GLY A 133 11.43 2.58 38.06
C GLY A 133 12.07 2.78 36.69
N VAL A 134 13.26 2.18 36.49
CA VAL A 134 13.95 2.20 35.19
C VAL A 134 13.18 1.40 34.13
N VAL A 135 12.71 0.20 34.50
CA VAL A 135 11.96 -0.67 33.57
C VAL A 135 10.59 -0.08 33.22
N ALA A 136 9.94 0.59 34.17
CA ALA A 136 8.71 1.32 33.91
C ALA A 136 8.93 2.47 32.89
N ALA A 137 10.03 3.20 33.03
CA ALA A 137 10.42 4.23 32.06
C ALA A 137 10.68 3.66 30.67
N MET A 138 11.24 2.44 30.59
CA MET A 138 11.44 1.72 29.31
C MET A 138 10.12 1.43 28.59
N LEU A 139 9.04 1.16 29.31
CA LEU A 139 7.71 0.92 28.73
C LEU A 139 6.99 2.22 28.33
N ALA A 140 7.25 3.33 29.04
CA ALA A 140 6.48 4.57 28.94
C ALA A 140 7.08 5.60 27.99
N PHE A 141 8.39 5.79 28.01
CA PHE A 141 9.06 6.95 27.42
C PHE A 141 9.74 6.64 26.08
N PRO A 142 10.04 7.67 25.27
CA PRO A 142 10.86 7.52 24.07
C PRO A 142 12.32 7.16 24.45
N VAL A 143 13.03 6.49 23.54
CA VAL A 143 14.36 5.88 23.76
C VAL A 143 15.35 6.85 24.44
N ARG A 144 15.40 8.10 24.00
CA ARG A 144 16.31 9.10 24.61
C ARG A 144 16.03 9.32 26.10
N LEU A 145 14.77 9.39 26.50
CA LEU A 145 14.35 9.53 27.89
C LEU A 145 14.54 8.22 28.67
N GLN A 146 14.41 7.06 28.05
CA GLN A 146 14.70 5.77 28.70
C GLN A 146 16.16 5.71 29.17
N PHE A 147 17.11 6.09 28.33
CA PHE A 147 18.53 6.15 28.72
C PHE A 147 18.80 7.24 29.76
N ALA A 148 18.20 8.43 29.63
CA ALA A 148 18.32 9.47 30.65
C ALA A 148 17.79 8.99 31.99
N TRP A 149 16.70 8.21 32.03
CA TRP A 149 16.13 7.61 33.22
C TRP A 149 17.02 6.53 33.81
N ALA A 150 17.54 5.62 32.97
CA ALA A 150 18.43 4.53 33.38
C ALA A 150 19.74 5.05 34.01
N VAL A 151 20.18 6.24 33.60
CA VAL A 151 21.34 6.90 34.19
C VAL A 151 20.93 7.78 35.38
N GLY A 152 19.90 8.58 35.24
CA GLY A 152 19.52 9.58 36.26
C GLY A 152 19.01 8.97 37.55
N VAL A 153 18.17 7.92 37.47
CA VAL A 153 17.56 7.31 38.68
C VAL A 153 18.59 6.70 39.63
N PRO A 154 19.61 5.94 39.15
CA PRO A 154 20.69 5.48 40.05
C PRO A 154 21.45 6.61 40.73
N PHE A 155 21.67 7.73 40.05
CA PHE A 155 22.33 8.88 40.71
C PHE A 155 21.44 9.58 41.74
N VAL A 156 20.13 9.71 41.46
CA VAL A 156 19.17 10.20 42.49
C VAL A 156 19.17 9.28 43.70
N TYR A 157 19.13 7.95 43.46
CA TYR A 157 19.25 6.95 44.51
C TYR A 157 20.56 7.13 45.30
N GLY A 158 21.69 7.23 44.62
CA GLY A 158 23.00 7.39 45.25
C GLY A 158 23.07 8.66 46.10
N TYR A 159 22.56 9.79 45.60
CA TYR A 159 22.51 11.05 46.34
C TYR A 159 21.64 10.92 47.60
N VAL A 160 20.44 10.37 47.48
CA VAL A 160 19.52 10.13 48.59
C VAL A 160 20.16 9.24 49.67
N ARG A 161 20.87 8.18 49.24
CA ARG A 161 21.56 7.27 50.14
C ARG A 161 22.72 7.93 50.88
N LEU A 162 23.50 8.77 50.20
CA LEU A 162 24.58 9.55 50.84
C LEU A 162 24.09 10.57 51.82
N VAL A 163 22.99 11.28 51.51
CA VAL A 163 22.33 12.24 52.45
C VAL A 163 21.87 11.50 53.67
N GLN A 164 21.27 10.33 53.54
CA GLN A 164 20.82 9.51 54.64
C GLN A 164 21.97 9.04 55.55
N GLY A 165 23.15 8.78 54.99
CA GLY A 165 24.35 8.34 55.70
C GLY A 165 25.28 9.47 56.15
N ASP A 166 24.86 10.74 56.11
CA ASP A 166 25.68 11.92 56.43
C ASP A 166 27.04 11.94 55.69
N PHE A 167 27.06 11.42 54.43
CA PHE A 167 28.26 11.29 53.61
C PHE A 167 29.39 10.51 54.26
N SER A 168 29.12 9.61 55.21
CA SER A 168 30.13 8.79 55.83
C SER A 168 30.82 7.83 54.87
N ARG A 169 32.08 7.47 55.18
CA ARG A 169 32.89 6.62 54.31
C ARG A 169 32.26 5.25 54.00
N GLU A 170 31.58 4.67 54.97
CA GLU A 170 30.89 3.36 54.79
C GLU A 170 29.75 3.46 53.79
N PHE A 171 28.96 4.53 53.87
CA PHE A 171 27.89 4.79 52.92
C PHE A 171 28.40 5.09 51.51
N TRP A 172 29.55 5.78 51.36
CA TRP A 172 30.17 6.00 50.05
C TRP A 172 30.50 4.72 49.32
N VAL A 173 31.17 3.78 49.98
CA VAL A 173 31.58 2.52 49.38
C VAL A 173 30.37 1.69 48.99
N THR A 174 29.43 1.49 49.88
CA THR A 174 28.22 0.69 49.62
C THR A 174 27.38 1.33 48.50
N THR A 175 27.16 2.64 48.57
CA THR A 175 26.39 3.37 47.58
C THR A 175 27.05 3.33 46.21
N ALA A 176 28.38 3.43 46.11
CA ALA A 176 29.09 3.33 44.85
C ALA A 176 28.87 1.99 44.17
N PHE A 177 28.87 0.90 44.92
CA PHE A 177 28.57 -0.44 44.38
C PHE A 177 27.10 -0.57 43.94
N ASP A 178 26.16 -0.10 44.77
CA ASP A 178 24.74 -0.15 44.47
C ASP A 178 24.39 0.69 43.21
N VAL A 179 24.92 1.91 43.12
CA VAL A 179 24.74 2.78 41.96
C VAL A 179 25.34 2.15 40.69
N SER A 180 26.57 1.61 40.79
CA SER A 180 27.22 0.97 39.67
C SER A 180 26.44 -0.24 39.17
N PHE A 181 25.99 -1.10 40.07
CA PHE A 181 25.17 -2.27 39.76
C PHE A 181 23.85 -1.86 39.08
N THR A 182 23.13 -0.93 39.71
CA THR A 182 21.83 -0.44 39.18
C THR A 182 21.96 0.26 37.84
N LEU A 183 23.04 1.05 37.67
CA LEU A 183 23.34 1.72 36.40
C LEU A 183 23.59 0.71 35.28
N ILE A 184 24.51 -0.26 35.55
CA ILE A 184 24.84 -1.29 34.55
C ILE A 184 23.59 -2.10 34.20
N LEU A 185 22.83 -2.55 35.19
CA LEU A 185 21.63 -3.34 34.99
C LEU A 185 20.56 -2.53 34.24
N GLY A 186 20.34 -1.26 34.62
CA GLY A 186 19.40 -0.38 33.97
C GLY A 186 19.72 -0.12 32.48
N VAL A 187 21.00 0.18 32.18
CA VAL A 187 21.47 0.38 30.81
C VAL A 187 21.33 -0.90 29.99
N VAL A 188 21.70 -2.06 30.56
CA VAL A 188 21.55 -3.36 29.87
C VAL A 188 20.08 -3.63 29.55
N ILE A 189 19.18 -3.46 30.51
CA ILE A 189 17.74 -3.70 30.29
C ILE A 189 17.18 -2.79 29.21
N VAL A 190 17.50 -1.48 29.27
CA VAL A 190 17.03 -0.51 28.24
C VAL A 190 17.62 -0.86 26.86
N SER A 191 18.90 -1.23 26.80
CA SER A 191 19.55 -1.63 25.55
C SER A 191 18.93 -2.89 24.96
N LEU A 192 18.65 -3.90 25.77
CA LEU A 192 17.95 -5.11 25.34
C LEU A 192 16.54 -4.78 24.84
N GLY A 193 15.79 -3.96 25.57
CA GLY A 193 14.46 -3.53 25.16
C GLY A 193 14.47 -2.78 23.83
N TRP A 194 15.46 -1.92 23.62
CA TRP A 194 15.66 -1.22 22.34
C TRP A 194 16.06 -2.22 21.23
N MET A 195 16.98 -3.12 21.49
CA MET A 195 17.41 -4.16 20.55
C MET A 195 16.24 -5.03 20.08
N PHE A 196 15.43 -5.53 21.02
CA PHE A 196 14.25 -6.35 20.67
C PHE A 196 13.25 -5.61 19.79
N ARG A 197 12.99 -4.32 20.09
CA ARG A 197 12.12 -3.49 19.25
C ARG A 197 12.72 -3.24 17.87
N SER A 198 14.02 -3.00 17.79
CA SER A 198 14.72 -2.79 16.52
C SER A 198 14.70 -4.04 15.65
N VAL A 199 14.97 -5.21 16.23
CA VAL A 199 14.89 -6.49 15.52
C VAL A 199 13.46 -6.77 15.05
N ALA A 200 12.45 -6.54 15.89
CA ALA A 200 11.06 -6.73 15.50
C ALA A 200 10.65 -5.82 14.33
N ALA A 201 11.08 -4.55 14.35
CA ALA A 201 10.84 -3.61 13.26
C ALA A 201 11.54 -4.05 11.96
N GLY A 202 12.79 -4.51 12.03
CA GLY A 202 13.52 -5.02 10.87
C GLY A 202 12.89 -6.29 10.27
N VAL A 203 12.36 -7.18 11.10
CA VAL A 203 11.65 -8.38 10.63
C VAL A 203 10.34 -8.00 9.93
N ASP A 204 9.58 -7.05 10.49
CA ASP A 204 8.33 -6.57 9.88
C ASP A 204 8.60 -5.90 8.52
N GLU A 205 9.64 -5.07 8.40
CA GLU A 205 10.07 -4.42 7.16
C GLU A 205 10.52 -5.46 6.10
N ALA A 206 11.39 -6.40 6.47
CA ALA A 206 11.85 -7.46 5.57
C ALA A 206 10.69 -8.32 5.05
N ARG A 207 9.70 -8.59 5.92
CA ARG A 207 8.51 -9.35 5.55
C ARG A 207 7.61 -8.57 4.60
N GLY A 208 7.40 -7.27 4.84
CA GLY A 208 6.66 -6.39 3.94
C GLY A 208 7.29 -6.36 2.53
N THR A 209 8.61 -6.17 2.47
CA THR A 209 9.34 -6.18 1.20
C THR A 209 9.23 -7.53 0.47
N ALA A 210 9.33 -8.64 1.19
CA ALA A 210 9.19 -9.97 0.61
C ALA A 210 7.78 -10.18 0.03
N VAL A 211 6.73 -9.82 0.78
CA VAL A 211 5.33 -9.94 0.30
C VAL A 211 5.09 -9.10 -0.95
N ALA A 212 5.56 -7.85 -0.97
CA ALA A 212 5.45 -6.98 -2.14
C ALA A 212 6.20 -7.56 -3.36
N SER A 213 7.41 -8.09 -3.16
CA SER A 213 8.19 -8.75 -4.22
C SER A 213 7.50 -10.00 -4.75
N TYR A 214 6.92 -10.83 -3.89
CA TYR A 214 6.15 -12.00 -4.31
C TYR A 214 4.88 -11.61 -5.09
N ALA A 215 4.18 -10.55 -4.65
CA ALA A 215 2.99 -10.08 -5.35
C ALA A 215 3.31 -9.57 -6.77
N THR A 216 4.39 -8.80 -6.93
CA THR A 216 4.87 -8.34 -8.25
C THR A 216 5.32 -9.49 -9.13
N ALA A 217 6.05 -10.46 -8.60
CA ALA A 217 6.49 -11.64 -9.35
C ALA A 217 5.31 -12.51 -9.79
N ALA A 218 4.31 -12.70 -8.90
CA ALA A 218 3.10 -13.46 -9.23
C ALA A 218 2.25 -12.76 -10.30
N ALA A 219 2.12 -11.43 -10.23
CA ALA A 219 1.42 -10.66 -11.26
C ALA A 219 2.13 -10.75 -12.62
N ALA A 220 3.47 -10.63 -12.63
CA ALA A 220 4.26 -10.80 -13.87
C ALA A 220 4.16 -12.22 -14.46
N ALA A 221 4.18 -13.25 -13.60
CA ALA A 221 4.01 -14.63 -14.03
C ALA A 221 2.61 -14.88 -14.61
N ALA A 222 1.55 -14.36 -13.99
CA ALA A 222 0.19 -14.47 -14.48
C ALA A 222 0.01 -13.76 -15.84
N ALA A 223 0.58 -12.57 -16.02
CA ALA A 223 0.56 -11.85 -17.29
C ALA A 223 1.31 -12.60 -18.39
N GLU A 224 2.46 -13.22 -18.08
CA GLU A 224 3.19 -14.03 -19.06
C GLU A 224 2.44 -15.31 -19.43
N GLU A 225 1.80 -15.99 -18.46
CA GLU A 225 0.96 -17.17 -18.72
C GLU A 225 -0.22 -16.81 -19.64
N GLU A 226 -0.89 -15.68 -19.39
CA GLU A 226 -1.98 -15.16 -20.22
C GLU A 226 -1.47 -14.85 -21.64
N ARG A 227 -0.29 -14.23 -21.76
CA ARG A 227 0.34 -13.92 -23.05
C ARG A 227 0.68 -15.18 -23.86
N VAL A 228 1.22 -16.21 -23.20
CA VAL A 228 1.53 -17.50 -23.85
C VAL A 228 0.24 -18.20 -24.29
N ALA A 229 -0.79 -18.23 -23.43
CA ALA A 229 -2.08 -18.83 -23.77
C ALA A 229 -2.74 -18.11 -24.96
N MET A 230 -2.71 -16.77 -24.98
CA MET A 230 -3.22 -15.97 -26.09
C MET A 230 -2.46 -16.22 -27.40
N SER A 231 -1.12 -16.30 -27.33
CA SER A 231 -0.27 -16.61 -28.48
C SER A 231 -0.56 -18.00 -29.07
N ALA A 232 -0.78 -19.00 -28.20
CA ALA A 232 -1.16 -20.35 -28.64
C ALA A 232 -2.51 -20.38 -29.35
N LEU A 233 -3.54 -19.72 -28.79
CA LEU A 233 -4.87 -19.61 -29.39
C LEU A 233 -4.84 -18.88 -30.73
N MET A 234 -4.00 -17.86 -30.89
CA MET A 234 -3.82 -17.16 -32.17
C MET A 234 -3.12 -18.02 -33.18
N HIS A 235 -2.05 -18.73 -32.80
CA HIS A 235 -1.34 -19.64 -33.68
C HIS A 235 -2.30 -20.70 -34.25
N ASP A 236 -3.11 -21.30 -33.39
CA ASP A 236 -4.07 -22.34 -33.78
C ASP A 236 -5.16 -21.81 -34.72
N SER A 237 -5.67 -20.60 -34.47
CA SER A 237 -6.70 -19.99 -35.34
C SER A 237 -6.16 -19.59 -36.73
N VAL A 238 -4.94 -19.06 -36.80
CA VAL A 238 -4.27 -18.73 -38.07
C VAL A 238 -3.95 -20.01 -38.85
N LEU A 239 -3.42 -21.05 -38.18
CA LEU A 239 -3.10 -22.31 -38.77
C LEU A 239 -4.35 -23.00 -39.33
N ALA A 240 -5.46 -22.99 -38.57
CA ALA A 240 -6.74 -23.53 -39.03
C ALA A 240 -7.27 -22.81 -40.29
N ALA A 241 -7.15 -21.48 -40.34
CA ALA A 241 -7.55 -20.67 -41.49
C ALA A 241 -6.69 -20.98 -42.74
N LEU A 242 -5.37 -21.16 -42.57
CA LEU A 242 -4.46 -21.51 -43.66
C LEU A 242 -4.73 -22.93 -44.20
N ILE A 243 -4.95 -23.90 -43.31
CA ILE A 243 -5.31 -25.29 -43.73
C ILE A 243 -6.66 -25.30 -44.44
N ALA A 244 -7.65 -24.53 -43.97
CA ALA A 244 -8.93 -24.42 -44.65
C ALA A 244 -8.79 -23.79 -46.03
N ALA A 245 -7.92 -22.80 -46.20
CA ALA A 245 -7.63 -22.17 -47.49
C ALA A 245 -6.92 -23.15 -48.48
N GLU A 246 -5.97 -23.94 -47.99
CA GLU A 246 -5.24 -24.93 -48.78
C GLU A 246 -6.19 -26.04 -49.32
N ARG A 247 -7.16 -26.47 -48.51
CA ARG A 247 -8.08 -27.57 -48.82
C ARG A 247 -9.39 -27.12 -49.48
N ALA A 248 -9.54 -25.84 -49.81
CA ALA A 248 -10.77 -25.28 -50.34
C ALA A 248 -11.01 -25.69 -51.80
N GLU A 249 -11.64 -26.85 -52.02
CA GLU A 249 -12.12 -27.32 -53.32
C GLU A 249 -13.62 -26.97 -53.46
N GLY A 250 -13.95 -26.06 -54.40
CA GLY A 250 -15.30 -25.58 -54.65
C GLY A 250 -15.66 -24.24 -53.98
N GLU A 251 -16.73 -23.63 -54.49
CA GLU A 251 -17.10 -22.24 -54.15
C GLU A 251 -17.47 -22.08 -52.67
N ARG A 252 -18.23 -23.02 -52.12
CA ARG A 252 -18.65 -23.03 -50.73
C ARG A 252 -17.52 -23.24 -49.73
N ALA A 253 -16.51 -24.05 -50.09
CA ALA A 253 -15.31 -24.26 -49.26
C ALA A 253 -14.40 -23.03 -49.28
N ARG A 254 -14.33 -22.30 -50.40
CA ARG A 254 -13.61 -21.02 -50.50
C ARG A 254 -14.25 -19.92 -49.66
N GLU A 255 -15.61 -19.81 -49.67
CA GLU A 255 -16.33 -18.86 -48.82
C GLU A 255 -16.07 -19.11 -47.34
N LEU A 256 -16.08 -20.38 -46.91
CA LEU A 256 -15.79 -20.75 -45.52
C LEU A 256 -14.33 -20.41 -45.14
N ALA A 257 -13.36 -20.71 -45.99
CA ALA A 257 -11.95 -20.39 -45.78
C ALA A 257 -11.71 -18.88 -45.68
N VAL A 258 -12.40 -18.08 -46.51
CA VAL A 258 -12.35 -16.60 -46.44
C VAL A 258 -12.96 -16.09 -45.12
N ALA A 259 -14.07 -16.68 -44.66
CA ALA A 259 -14.67 -16.30 -43.39
C ALA A 259 -13.75 -16.60 -42.20
N MET A 260 -13.12 -17.80 -42.18
CA MET A 260 -12.14 -18.17 -41.14
C MET A 260 -10.89 -17.29 -41.18
N ALA A 261 -10.37 -16.94 -42.34
CA ALA A 261 -9.24 -16.04 -42.48
C ALA A 261 -9.57 -14.60 -41.97
N ARG A 262 -10.77 -14.10 -42.29
CA ARG A 262 -11.24 -12.82 -41.78
C ARG A 262 -11.40 -12.81 -40.27
N GLU A 263 -11.92 -13.88 -39.69
CA GLU A 263 -12.04 -14.03 -38.26
C GLU A 263 -10.67 -14.05 -37.56
N ALA A 264 -9.72 -14.82 -38.10
CA ALA A 264 -8.34 -14.87 -37.60
C ALA A 264 -7.65 -13.50 -37.69
N LEU A 265 -7.81 -12.77 -38.80
CA LEU A 265 -7.28 -11.42 -38.96
C LEU A 265 -7.94 -10.42 -37.99
N THR A 266 -9.23 -10.53 -37.73
CA THR A 266 -9.93 -9.68 -36.76
C THR A 266 -9.45 -9.93 -35.36
N ARG A 267 -9.21 -11.18 -34.96
CA ARG A 267 -8.64 -11.54 -33.67
C ARG A 267 -7.22 -11.01 -33.51
N LEU A 268 -6.39 -11.14 -34.55
CA LEU A 268 -5.02 -10.61 -34.59
C LEU A 268 -5.01 -9.08 -34.40
N ALA A 269 -5.85 -8.36 -35.17
CA ALA A 269 -5.97 -6.91 -35.05
C ALA A 269 -6.46 -6.45 -33.66
N ASN A 270 -7.38 -7.18 -33.03
CA ASN A 270 -7.84 -6.90 -31.68
C ASN A 270 -6.75 -7.13 -30.64
N THR A 271 -5.88 -8.11 -30.82
CA THR A 271 -4.76 -8.39 -29.93
C THR A 271 -3.65 -7.36 -30.07
N GLU A 272 -3.33 -6.93 -31.30
CA GLU A 272 -2.41 -5.79 -31.52
C GLU A 272 -2.95 -4.51 -30.89
N ALA A 273 -4.27 -4.30 -30.94
CA ALA A 273 -4.91 -3.16 -30.28
C ALA A 273 -4.80 -3.25 -28.74
N ALA A 274 -4.98 -4.43 -28.14
CA ALA A 274 -4.82 -4.65 -26.71
C ALA A 274 -3.37 -4.40 -26.22
N VAL A 275 -2.38 -4.88 -26.99
CA VAL A 275 -0.95 -4.61 -26.69
C VAL A 275 -0.62 -3.11 -26.87
N ALA A 276 -1.27 -2.42 -27.81
CA ALA A 276 -1.12 -0.98 -27.99
C ALA A 276 -1.80 -0.17 -26.85
N GLU A 277 -2.77 -0.75 -26.12
CA GLU A 277 -3.37 -0.14 -24.92
C GLU A 277 -2.39 -0.09 -23.72
N GLU A 278 -1.37 -0.94 -23.69
CA GLU A 278 -0.29 -0.90 -22.67
C GLU A 278 0.76 0.19 -22.91
N GLY A 279 0.66 1.00 -23.99
CA GLY A 279 1.55 2.13 -24.26
C GLY A 279 1.44 3.25 -23.25
N SER A 280 2.48 4.11 -23.19
CA SER A 280 2.54 5.29 -22.33
C SER A 280 1.26 6.14 -22.42
N ASP A 281 0.70 6.55 -21.29
CA ASP A 281 -0.44 7.47 -21.19
C ASP A 281 -0.01 8.95 -21.29
N GLU A 282 1.18 9.19 -21.85
CA GLU A 282 1.73 10.54 -22.06
C GLU A 282 0.80 11.37 -22.94
N PRO A 283 0.51 12.62 -22.56
CA PRO A 283 -0.43 13.46 -23.30
C PRO A 283 -0.01 13.71 -24.76
N VAL A 284 -0.94 13.57 -25.68
CA VAL A 284 -0.74 13.68 -27.13
C VAL A 284 -1.58 14.83 -27.71
N GLY A 285 -1.00 15.63 -28.59
CA GLY A 285 -1.67 16.74 -29.26
C GLY A 285 -2.23 16.39 -30.63
N ALA A 286 -3.10 17.23 -31.19
CA ALA A 286 -3.71 17.06 -32.51
C ALA A 286 -2.67 16.91 -33.62
N ALA A 287 -1.59 17.69 -33.61
CA ALA A 287 -0.51 17.59 -34.59
C ALA A 287 0.11 16.18 -34.68
N GLN A 288 0.29 15.50 -33.54
CA GLN A 288 0.83 14.15 -33.50
C GLN A 288 -0.15 13.12 -34.07
N ILE A 289 -1.46 13.28 -33.80
CA ILE A 289 -2.53 12.47 -34.40
C ILE A 289 -2.51 12.63 -35.93
N VAL A 290 -2.35 13.85 -36.44
CA VAL A 290 -2.21 14.10 -37.89
C VAL A 290 -1.03 13.36 -38.50
N VAL A 291 0.12 13.35 -37.83
CA VAL A 291 1.31 12.60 -38.30
C VAL A 291 1.00 11.12 -38.40
N GLU A 292 0.38 10.52 -37.38
CA GLU A 292 0.03 9.10 -37.38
C GLU A 292 -1.02 8.77 -38.46
N LEU A 293 -2.01 9.63 -38.69
CA LEU A 293 -3.00 9.42 -39.75
C LEU A 293 -2.40 9.56 -41.15
N ARG A 294 -1.47 10.47 -41.39
CA ARG A 294 -0.70 10.54 -42.65
C ARG A 294 0.14 9.28 -42.89
N ARG A 295 0.74 8.76 -41.85
CA ARG A 295 1.46 7.49 -41.92
C ARG A 295 0.53 6.35 -42.28
N ALA A 296 -0.65 6.24 -41.65
CA ALA A 296 -1.65 5.25 -41.97
C ALA A 296 -2.15 5.31 -43.43
N LEU A 297 -2.34 6.52 -43.97
CA LEU A 297 -2.66 6.73 -45.39
C LEU A 297 -1.57 6.18 -46.31
N SER A 298 -0.31 6.51 -46.01
CA SER A 298 0.84 6.00 -46.80
C SER A 298 0.92 4.46 -46.78
N GLU A 299 0.70 3.83 -45.63
CA GLU A 299 0.68 2.38 -45.45
C GLU A 299 -0.47 1.71 -46.24
N LEU A 300 -1.62 2.37 -46.34
CA LEU A 300 -2.79 1.90 -47.10
C LEU A 300 -2.75 2.27 -48.59
N GLY A 301 -1.71 2.98 -49.05
CA GLY A 301 -1.56 3.41 -50.42
C GLY A 301 -2.66 4.36 -50.89
N ALA A 302 -3.21 5.18 -49.97
CA ALA A 302 -4.31 6.08 -50.25
C ALA A 302 -3.86 7.56 -50.24
N ASP A 303 -4.33 8.31 -51.21
CA ASP A 303 -4.17 9.75 -51.30
C ASP A 303 -5.40 10.43 -50.66
N ALA A 304 -5.17 11.25 -49.65
CA ALA A 304 -6.23 12.02 -48.98
C ALA A 304 -5.71 13.37 -48.45
N ILE A 305 -6.62 14.33 -48.38
CA ILE A 305 -6.33 15.60 -47.77
C ILE A 305 -6.50 15.43 -46.22
N VAL A 306 -5.44 15.70 -45.44
CA VAL A 306 -5.48 15.73 -44.00
C VAL A 306 -5.36 17.17 -43.52
N GLU A 307 -6.47 17.73 -43.06
CA GLU A 307 -6.56 19.09 -42.53
C GLU A 307 -6.51 19.04 -40.98
N GLU A 308 -5.78 19.98 -40.40
CA GLU A 308 -5.79 20.27 -38.97
C GLU A 308 -6.44 21.62 -38.71
N ARG A 309 -7.38 21.67 -37.80
CA ARG A 309 -8.05 22.91 -37.37
C ARG A 309 -8.10 22.99 -35.84
N GLY A 310 -8.00 24.20 -35.31
CA GLY A 310 -8.20 24.49 -33.91
C GLY A 310 -6.91 24.51 -33.09
N GLY A 311 -7.04 24.48 -31.76
CA GLY A 311 -5.94 24.71 -30.82
C GLY A 311 -5.15 23.44 -30.44
N SER A 312 -4.05 23.65 -29.73
CA SER A 312 -3.09 22.63 -29.29
C SER A 312 -3.53 21.84 -28.06
N GLY A 313 -4.78 21.36 -28.01
CA GLY A 313 -5.26 20.54 -26.91
C GLY A 313 -4.46 19.24 -26.73
N LEU A 314 -4.23 18.86 -25.48
CA LEU A 314 -3.57 17.60 -25.12
C LEU A 314 -4.61 16.63 -24.58
N ILE A 315 -4.65 15.40 -25.12
CA ILE A 315 -5.49 14.31 -24.65
C ILE A 315 -4.64 13.16 -24.12
N PRO A 316 -5.14 12.31 -23.21
CA PRO A 316 -4.41 11.14 -22.73
C PRO A 316 -3.95 10.23 -23.88
N GLY A 317 -2.73 9.69 -23.79
CA GLY A 317 -2.15 8.86 -24.86
C GLY A 317 -3.04 7.66 -25.25
N ARG A 318 -3.76 7.05 -24.30
CA ARG A 318 -4.76 6.00 -24.57
C ARG A 318 -5.92 6.48 -25.45
N ALA A 319 -6.42 7.71 -25.22
CA ALA A 319 -7.50 8.29 -26.02
C ALA A 319 -7.02 8.63 -27.44
N ALA A 320 -5.81 9.19 -27.58
CA ALA A 320 -5.19 9.47 -28.86
C ALA A 320 -5.00 8.19 -29.70
N ARG A 321 -4.50 7.11 -29.09
CA ARG A 321 -4.37 5.80 -29.77
C ARG A 321 -5.71 5.24 -30.24
N ALA A 322 -6.74 5.32 -29.39
CA ALA A 322 -8.08 4.87 -29.74
C ALA A 322 -8.65 5.66 -30.95
N LEU A 323 -8.46 6.99 -30.98
CA LEU A 323 -8.85 7.86 -32.10
C LEU A 323 -8.11 7.47 -33.38
N VAL A 324 -6.78 7.31 -33.33
CA VAL A 324 -5.96 6.94 -34.50
C VAL A 324 -6.35 5.57 -35.05
N LEU A 325 -6.53 4.57 -34.19
CA LEU A 325 -6.91 3.21 -34.61
C LEU A 325 -8.34 3.17 -35.18
N ALA A 326 -9.28 3.90 -34.58
CA ALA A 326 -10.64 4.02 -35.12
C ALA A 326 -10.68 4.76 -36.46
N ALA A 327 -9.93 5.85 -36.62
CA ALA A 327 -9.79 6.57 -37.87
C ALA A 327 -9.09 5.73 -38.96
N ARG A 328 -8.03 4.99 -38.61
CA ARG A 328 -7.36 4.04 -39.53
C ARG A 328 -8.34 2.98 -40.05
N GLN A 329 -9.21 2.46 -39.21
CA GLN A 329 -10.28 1.54 -39.61
C GLN A 329 -11.26 2.21 -40.59
N ALA A 330 -11.67 3.45 -40.33
CA ALA A 330 -12.55 4.21 -41.21
C ALA A 330 -11.89 4.51 -42.57
N ILE A 331 -10.61 4.87 -42.57
CA ILE A 331 -9.79 5.06 -43.82
C ILE A 331 -9.71 3.76 -44.60
N GLY A 332 -9.41 2.63 -43.97
CA GLY A 332 -9.37 1.31 -44.60
C GLY A 332 -10.71 0.94 -45.25
N ASN A 333 -11.82 1.26 -44.60
CA ASN A 333 -13.17 1.07 -45.17
C ASN A 333 -13.42 1.97 -46.39
N ALA A 334 -13.03 3.22 -46.37
CA ALA A 334 -13.16 4.15 -47.49
C ALA A 334 -12.32 3.69 -48.69
N VAL A 335 -11.10 3.18 -48.45
CA VAL A 335 -10.24 2.60 -49.52
C VAL A 335 -10.87 1.35 -50.11
N ALA A 336 -11.35 0.43 -49.28
CA ALA A 336 -11.90 -0.85 -49.71
C ALA A 336 -13.25 -0.72 -50.44
N HIS A 337 -14.12 0.19 -50.00
CA HIS A 337 -15.51 0.28 -50.46
C HIS A 337 -15.80 1.51 -51.33
N ALA A 338 -15.12 2.63 -51.13
CA ALA A 338 -15.25 3.85 -51.94
C ALA A 338 -14.08 4.04 -52.91
N HIS A 339 -13.11 3.12 -52.93
CA HIS A 339 -11.86 3.23 -53.70
C HIS A 339 -11.10 4.53 -53.45
N GLY A 340 -11.20 5.07 -52.22
CA GLY A 340 -10.58 6.30 -51.79
C GLY A 340 -11.13 7.56 -52.46
N ARG A 341 -12.30 7.50 -53.16
CA ARG A 341 -12.89 8.69 -53.81
C ARG A 341 -13.27 9.75 -52.80
N GLY A 342 -12.73 10.95 -52.99
CA GLY A 342 -13.05 12.09 -52.12
C GLY A 342 -12.68 11.88 -50.65
N LEU A 343 -11.72 11.01 -50.36
CA LEU A 343 -11.28 10.76 -49.00
C LEU A 343 -10.68 12.04 -48.39
N HIS A 344 -11.28 12.47 -47.32
CA HIS A 344 -10.88 13.68 -46.59
C HIS A 344 -10.86 13.40 -45.11
N ILE A 345 -9.82 13.85 -44.42
CA ILE A 345 -9.63 13.68 -43.00
C ILE A 345 -9.48 15.05 -42.35
N LEU A 346 -10.30 15.32 -41.36
CA LEU A 346 -10.26 16.56 -40.59
C LEU A 346 -10.00 16.26 -39.13
N VAL A 347 -8.94 16.80 -38.57
CA VAL A 347 -8.61 16.75 -37.14
C VAL A 347 -8.86 18.12 -36.52
N VAL A 348 -9.74 18.17 -35.53
CA VAL A 348 -10.12 19.43 -34.86
C VAL A 348 -9.71 19.32 -33.36
N GLY A 349 -8.82 20.22 -32.96
CA GLY A 349 -8.50 20.38 -31.55
C GLY A 349 -9.43 21.43 -30.91
N HIS A 350 -10.11 21.05 -29.83
CA HIS A 350 -10.99 21.93 -29.05
C HIS A 350 -10.27 22.55 -27.82
N GLY A 351 -8.99 22.90 -27.97
CA GLY A 351 -8.19 23.40 -26.85
C GLY A 351 -8.00 22.30 -25.78
N ASP A 352 -8.14 22.65 -24.50
CA ASP A 352 -8.01 21.70 -23.39
C ASP A 352 -9.23 20.79 -23.21
N GLU A 353 -10.28 20.97 -24.03
CA GLU A 353 -11.55 20.23 -23.90
C GLU A 353 -11.53 18.89 -24.65
N GLY A 354 -10.76 18.76 -25.73
CA GLY A 354 -10.73 17.48 -26.45
C GLY A 354 -10.21 17.54 -27.88
N ILE A 355 -10.33 16.43 -28.61
CA ILE A 355 -9.97 16.31 -30.03
C ILE A 355 -11.06 15.51 -30.74
N ALA A 356 -11.46 16.00 -31.92
CA ALA A 356 -12.33 15.30 -32.85
C ALA A 356 -11.60 14.92 -34.15
N VAL A 357 -11.89 13.76 -34.69
CA VAL A 357 -11.38 13.30 -35.99
C VAL A 357 -12.57 12.91 -36.87
N THR A 358 -12.67 13.50 -38.05
CA THR A 358 -13.70 13.18 -39.04
C THR A 358 -13.03 12.57 -40.27
N VAL A 359 -13.48 11.39 -40.68
CA VAL A 359 -13.08 10.72 -41.91
C VAL A 359 -14.29 10.70 -42.84
N SER A 360 -14.20 11.25 -44.04
CA SER A 360 -15.28 11.26 -45.02
C SER A 360 -14.83 10.81 -46.40
N ASP A 361 -15.70 10.14 -47.10
CA ASP A 361 -15.53 9.72 -48.49
C ASP A 361 -16.76 10.11 -49.35
N THR A 362 -16.62 10.12 -50.66
CA THR A 362 -17.69 10.36 -51.64
C THR A 362 -18.03 9.09 -52.42
N GLY A 363 -18.03 7.94 -51.73
CA GLY A 363 -18.45 6.67 -52.29
C GLY A 363 -19.97 6.55 -52.49
N ASN A 364 -20.45 5.37 -52.82
CA ASN A 364 -21.89 5.13 -53.05
C ASN A 364 -22.66 4.99 -51.72
N GLY A 365 -21.98 5.15 -50.55
CA GLY A 365 -22.52 4.94 -49.24
C GLY A 365 -23.13 3.53 -49.01
N PHE A 366 -23.84 3.40 -47.91
CA PHE A 366 -24.60 2.20 -47.56
C PHE A 366 -25.72 2.56 -46.57
N ASP A 367 -26.78 1.76 -46.61
CA ASP A 367 -27.85 1.93 -45.62
C ASP A 367 -27.41 1.35 -44.27
N VAL A 368 -27.30 2.26 -43.30
CA VAL A 368 -26.80 1.95 -41.95
C VAL A 368 -27.74 1.01 -41.18
N ASP A 369 -29.03 0.97 -41.54
CA ASP A 369 -30.06 0.19 -40.85
C ASP A 369 -30.24 -1.22 -41.46
N THR A 370 -29.78 -1.44 -42.71
CA THR A 370 -29.89 -2.74 -43.44
C THR A 370 -28.62 -3.58 -43.36
N ILE A 371 -27.66 -3.21 -42.54
CA ILE A 371 -26.40 -3.98 -42.38
C ILE A 371 -26.67 -5.33 -41.72
N GLY A 372 -26.50 -6.42 -42.47
CA GLY A 372 -26.60 -7.80 -41.96
C GLY A 372 -25.60 -8.06 -40.82
N PRO A 373 -25.85 -9.10 -39.98
CA PRO A 373 -25.03 -9.45 -38.81
C PRO A 373 -23.54 -9.65 -39.16
N ASP A 374 -23.22 -10.04 -40.39
CA ASP A 374 -21.84 -10.29 -40.86
C ASP A 374 -21.01 -9.01 -41.10
N ARG A 375 -21.66 -7.85 -41.24
CA ARG A 375 -21.01 -6.52 -41.42
C ARG A 375 -21.04 -5.69 -40.17
N LEU A 376 -21.73 -6.09 -39.12
CA LEU A 376 -21.77 -5.47 -37.78
C LEU A 376 -20.41 -5.43 -37.11
N GLY A 377 -19.48 -6.37 -37.45
CA GLY A 377 -18.17 -6.46 -36.78
C GLY A 377 -17.31 -5.21 -36.93
N ILE A 378 -17.32 -4.52 -38.08
CA ILE A 378 -16.47 -3.34 -38.33
C ILE A 378 -17.02 -2.10 -37.62
N ARG A 379 -18.35 -1.88 -37.67
CA ARG A 379 -19.02 -0.81 -36.95
C ARG A 379 -18.91 -0.99 -35.45
N ALA A 380 -19.15 -2.21 -34.94
CA ALA A 380 -19.01 -2.56 -33.55
C ALA A 380 -17.58 -2.31 -33.02
N SER A 381 -16.55 -2.57 -33.84
CA SER A 381 -15.16 -2.36 -33.50
C SER A 381 -14.81 -0.88 -33.28
N ILE A 382 -15.25 0.05 -34.17
CA ILE A 382 -15.04 1.49 -34.05
C ILE A 382 -15.76 2.02 -32.79
N LEU A 383 -17.05 1.67 -32.64
CA LEU A 383 -17.88 2.11 -31.51
C LEU A 383 -17.33 1.58 -30.17
N ALA A 384 -16.99 0.30 -30.10
CA ALA A 384 -16.45 -0.33 -28.89
C ALA A 384 -15.12 0.29 -28.48
N ARG A 385 -14.22 0.56 -29.44
CA ARG A 385 -12.92 1.16 -29.18
C ARG A 385 -13.04 2.58 -28.60
N MET A 386 -13.93 3.39 -29.17
CA MET A 386 -14.16 4.72 -28.63
C MET A 386 -14.85 4.69 -27.28
N ALA A 387 -15.81 3.79 -27.08
CA ALA A 387 -16.46 3.59 -25.76
C ALA A 387 -15.47 3.17 -24.66
N GLY A 388 -14.46 2.37 -24.99
CA GLY A 388 -13.41 1.91 -24.07
C GLY A 388 -12.58 3.05 -23.46
N VAL A 389 -12.50 4.21 -24.13
CA VAL A 389 -11.81 5.41 -23.64
C VAL A 389 -12.78 6.54 -23.26
N ALA A 390 -14.06 6.24 -23.05
CA ALA A 390 -15.13 7.21 -22.82
C ALA A 390 -15.25 8.28 -23.95
N GLY A 391 -14.85 7.92 -25.17
CA GLY A 391 -15.01 8.74 -26.36
C GLY A 391 -16.33 8.45 -27.10
N THR A 392 -16.61 9.23 -28.12
CA THR A 392 -17.80 9.13 -28.98
C THR A 392 -17.44 8.74 -30.39
N ALA A 393 -18.29 7.96 -31.05
CA ALA A 393 -18.18 7.67 -32.48
C ALA A 393 -19.57 7.75 -33.12
N ARG A 394 -19.68 8.39 -34.26
CA ARG A 394 -20.89 8.51 -35.06
C ARG A 394 -20.56 8.17 -36.50
N ILE A 395 -21.37 7.33 -37.12
CA ILE A 395 -21.24 6.94 -38.52
C ILE A 395 -22.54 7.32 -39.23
N SER A 396 -22.42 8.13 -40.29
CA SER A 396 -23.51 8.51 -41.17
C SER A 396 -23.12 8.14 -42.58
N SER A 397 -24.03 7.51 -43.33
CA SER A 397 -23.80 7.11 -44.71
C SER A 397 -25.07 7.30 -45.54
N ASP A 398 -24.95 7.86 -46.73
CA ASP A 398 -26.02 8.06 -47.69
C ASP A 398 -25.47 7.94 -49.12
N ASP A 399 -26.30 8.21 -50.14
CA ASP A 399 -25.92 8.13 -51.55
C ASP A 399 -24.78 9.08 -51.93
N GLY A 400 -24.41 10.03 -51.10
CA GLY A 400 -23.31 10.96 -51.26
C GLY A 400 -21.98 10.52 -50.65
N GLY A 401 -21.96 9.39 -49.89
CA GLY A 401 -20.76 8.84 -49.27
C GLY A 401 -20.92 8.49 -47.79
N THR A 402 -19.80 8.31 -47.10
CA THR A 402 -19.75 7.97 -45.67
C THR A 402 -18.98 9.00 -44.88
N VAL A 403 -19.50 9.35 -43.70
CA VAL A 403 -18.84 10.25 -42.75
C VAL A 403 -18.75 9.51 -41.38
N VAL A 404 -17.54 9.37 -40.89
CA VAL A 404 -17.21 8.83 -39.55
C VAL A 404 -16.66 9.93 -38.69
N THR A 405 -17.35 10.29 -37.64
CA THR A 405 -16.91 11.30 -36.66
C THR A 405 -16.56 10.62 -35.36
N LEU A 406 -15.33 10.83 -34.89
CA LEU A 406 -14.77 10.30 -33.66
C LEU A 406 -14.44 11.48 -32.75
N GLY A 407 -14.78 11.41 -31.50
CA GLY A 407 -14.52 12.50 -30.54
C GLY A 407 -14.07 11.95 -29.18
N TRP A 408 -13.15 12.67 -28.57
CA TRP A 408 -12.83 12.53 -27.17
C TRP A 408 -12.81 13.88 -26.50
N GLU A 409 -13.57 14.01 -25.42
CA GLU A 409 -13.69 15.24 -24.62
C GLU A 409 -13.34 14.90 -23.16
N ARG A 410 -12.72 15.88 -22.49
CA ARG A 410 -12.42 15.74 -21.06
C ARG A 410 -13.71 15.92 -20.28
N SER A 411 -14.13 14.88 -19.56
CA SER A 411 -15.30 14.88 -18.66
C SER A 411 -15.04 15.62 -17.34
#